data_a8543598a36260f5f4bdf974a7caa10e
#
_entry.id   a8543598a36260f5f4bdf974a7caa10e
#
_cell.length_a   1.000
_cell.length_b   1.000
_cell.length_c   1.000
_cell.angle_alpha   90.00
_cell.angle_beta   90.00
_cell.angle_gamma   90.00
#
_symmetry.space_group_name_H-M   'P 1'
#
loop_
_entity.id
_entity.type
_entity.pdbx_description
1 polymer ?
#
loop_
_entity_poly.entity_id
_entity_poly.type
_entity_poly.pdbx_seq_one_letter_code
_entity_poly.pdbx_strand_id
1 'polypeptide(L)'
;HSMCQGAEARFFNGHTNVTSSRFIVFGVKGLLQASKNVRGAMLFNILSYMSDRLLTIGNTTAALDELYVWLSDNVSVGTTIIEYIRNTLKRVRKKESNLIMASQNLEDFDREGIRESTKPLFAIPPHQFIFNCGSIDKRFYMDLLQLEEAEYNLIRFPQRGVCLFKCGNERYLLEVHAPAYKEALFGTAGGR
;
A
#
# COMPACT_ATOMS: atom_id res chain seq x y z
N HIS A 1 12.10 -20.83 -17.70
CA HIS A 1 13.34 -21.64 -17.54
C HIS A 1 14.20 -21.11 -16.39
N SER A 2 14.50 -19.80 -16.32
CA SER A 2 15.37 -19.21 -15.28
C SER A 2 14.89 -19.47 -13.84
N MET A 3 13.58 -19.46 -13.62
CA MET A 3 12.97 -19.68 -12.29
C MET A 3 12.94 -21.14 -11.84
N CYS A 4 13.00 -22.11 -12.78
CA CYS A 4 12.91 -23.52 -12.41
C CYS A 4 14.28 -24.24 -12.45
N GLN A 5 15.18 -23.85 -13.35
CA GLN A 5 16.46 -24.53 -13.61
C GLN A 5 17.65 -23.57 -13.76
N GLY A 6 17.40 -22.25 -13.79
CA GLY A 6 18.42 -21.22 -13.98
C GLY A 6 18.91 -20.61 -12.67
N ALA A 7 19.60 -19.49 -12.79
CA ALA A 7 20.20 -18.76 -11.65
C ALA A 7 19.20 -18.35 -10.56
N GLU A 8 17.93 -18.19 -10.91
CA GLU A 8 16.85 -17.75 -10.03
C GLU A 8 16.09 -18.93 -9.38
N ALA A 9 16.39 -20.18 -9.78
CA ALA A 9 15.72 -21.39 -9.28
C ALA A 9 15.76 -21.51 -7.76
N ARG A 10 16.83 -21.06 -7.12
CA ARG A 10 16.97 -21.05 -5.66
C ARG A 10 15.85 -20.28 -4.91
N PHE A 11 15.17 -19.34 -5.57
CA PHE A 11 14.08 -18.58 -4.99
C PHE A 11 12.71 -19.23 -5.17
N PHE A 12 12.55 -20.07 -6.18
CA PHE A 12 11.25 -20.58 -6.60
C PHE A 12 11.13 -22.11 -6.58
N ASN A 13 12.27 -22.82 -6.68
CA ASN A 13 12.27 -24.26 -6.76
C ASN A 13 12.47 -24.89 -5.38
N GLY A 14 11.42 -24.89 -4.58
CA GLY A 14 11.43 -25.45 -3.25
C GLY A 14 10.03 -25.53 -2.64
N HIS A 15 9.92 -26.19 -1.50
CA HIS A 15 8.68 -26.22 -0.75
C HIS A 15 8.40 -24.85 -0.08
N THR A 16 7.13 -24.49 0.01
CA THR A 16 6.70 -23.32 0.76
C THR A 16 7.14 -23.44 2.21
N ASN A 17 7.85 -22.42 2.68
CA ASN A 17 8.31 -22.29 4.07
C ASN A 17 7.49 -21.29 4.89
N VAL A 18 6.40 -20.77 4.34
CA VAL A 18 5.47 -19.88 5.06
C VAL A 18 4.62 -20.73 5.98
N THR A 19 4.84 -20.58 7.29
CA THR A 19 4.06 -21.28 8.30
C THR A 19 2.70 -20.61 8.49
N SER A 20 1.66 -21.40 8.77
CA SER A 20 0.36 -20.86 9.14
C SER A 20 0.46 -20.15 10.49
N SER A 21 0.20 -18.85 10.54
CA SER A 21 0.19 -18.04 11.75
C SER A 21 -0.96 -17.03 11.69
N ARG A 22 -1.41 -16.57 12.86
CA ARG A 22 -2.41 -15.50 12.95
C ARG A 22 -1.82 -14.12 12.61
N PHE A 23 -0.51 -13.97 12.73
CA PHE A 23 0.21 -12.75 12.39
C PHE A 23 1.44 -13.11 11.55
N ILE A 24 1.51 -12.57 10.34
CA ILE A 24 2.59 -12.82 9.37
C ILE A 24 3.07 -11.49 8.84
N VAL A 25 4.38 -11.31 8.78
CA VAL A 25 5.03 -10.14 8.19
C VAL A 25 5.97 -10.58 7.08
N PHE A 26 5.80 -10.00 5.90
CA PHE A 26 6.71 -10.18 4.76
C PHE A 26 7.66 -8.99 4.65
N GLY A 27 8.93 -9.21 4.94
CA GLY A 27 9.97 -8.19 4.75
C GLY A 27 10.38 -8.09 3.28
N VAL A 28 9.90 -7.07 2.58
CA VAL A 28 10.13 -6.89 1.13
C VAL A 28 11.39 -6.09 0.79
N LYS A 29 12.07 -5.49 1.78
CA LYS A 29 13.26 -4.64 1.56
C LYS A 29 14.35 -5.34 0.73
N GLY A 30 14.61 -6.61 1.00
CA GLY A 30 15.60 -7.40 0.25
C GLY A 30 15.22 -7.61 -1.22
N LEU A 31 13.94 -7.58 -1.56
CA LEU A 31 13.47 -7.75 -2.94
C LEU A 31 13.79 -6.53 -3.81
N LEU A 32 13.97 -5.34 -3.22
CA LEU A 32 14.31 -4.13 -3.98
C LEU A 32 15.68 -4.23 -4.65
N GLN A 33 16.58 -5.07 -4.11
CA GLN A 33 17.91 -5.32 -4.67
C GLN A 33 17.96 -6.51 -5.64
N ALA A 34 16.87 -7.28 -5.73
CA ALA A 34 16.78 -8.41 -6.63
C ALA A 34 16.57 -7.96 -8.09
N SER A 35 16.82 -8.89 -9.04
CA SER A 35 16.49 -8.65 -10.46
C SER A 35 15.00 -8.31 -10.61
N LYS A 36 14.66 -7.49 -11.62
CA LYS A 36 13.27 -7.04 -11.87
C LYS A 36 12.30 -8.23 -11.98
N ASN A 37 12.73 -9.32 -12.59
CA ASN A 37 11.90 -10.51 -12.76
C ASN A 37 11.64 -11.22 -11.44
N VAL A 38 12.68 -11.42 -10.62
CA VAL A 38 12.56 -12.02 -9.29
C VAL A 38 11.67 -11.16 -8.40
N ARG A 39 11.91 -9.84 -8.37
CA ARG A 39 11.11 -8.90 -7.59
C ARG A 39 9.64 -8.99 -7.96
N GLY A 40 9.29 -8.85 -9.24
CA GLY A 40 7.91 -8.93 -9.72
C GLY A 40 7.23 -10.25 -9.36
N ALA A 41 7.90 -11.37 -9.59
CA ALA A 41 7.35 -12.69 -9.28
C ALA A 41 7.14 -12.92 -7.78
N MET A 42 8.08 -12.49 -6.93
CA MET A 42 7.95 -12.61 -5.48
C MET A 42 6.87 -11.71 -4.91
N LEU A 43 6.78 -10.45 -5.37
CA LEU A 43 5.70 -9.55 -4.97
C LEU A 43 4.33 -10.11 -5.38
N PHE A 44 4.21 -10.64 -6.59
CA PHE A 44 2.97 -11.27 -7.03
C PHE A 44 2.61 -12.51 -6.21
N ASN A 45 3.60 -13.30 -5.80
CA ASN A 45 3.40 -14.46 -4.94
C ASN A 45 2.88 -14.06 -3.54
N ILE A 46 3.46 -13.00 -2.94
CA ILE A 46 2.99 -12.44 -1.67
C ILE A 46 1.54 -11.91 -1.81
N LEU A 47 1.24 -11.17 -2.88
CA LEU A 47 -0.11 -10.68 -3.15
C LEU A 47 -1.12 -11.81 -3.33
N SER A 48 -0.74 -12.88 -4.02
CA SER A 48 -1.59 -14.07 -4.20
C SER A 48 -1.91 -14.72 -2.87
N TYR A 49 -0.89 -14.93 -2.02
CA TYR A 49 -1.07 -15.46 -0.67
C TYR A 49 -1.99 -14.56 0.17
N MET A 50 -1.74 -13.26 0.15
CA MET A 50 -2.54 -12.27 0.87
C MET A 50 -4.01 -12.29 0.40
N SER A 51 -4.24 -12.32 -0.92
CA SER A 51 -5.59 -12.38 -1.47
C SER A 51 -6.32 -13.65 -1.11
N ASP A 52 -5.66 -14.79 -1.08
CA ASP A 52 -6.27 -16.04 -0.63
C ASP A 52 -6.76 -15.90 0.82
N ARG A 53 -5.93 -15.35 1.70
CA ARG A 53 -6.32 -15.06 3.08
C ARG A 53 -7.51 -14.09 3.18
N LEU A 54 -7.49 -13.01 2.42
CA LEU A 54 -8.53 -11.99 2.43
C LEU A 54 -9.87 -12.46 1.83
N LEU A 55 -9.82 -13.23 0.74
CA LEU A 55 -10.98 -13.51 -0.10
C LEU A 55 -11.51 -14.93 0.03
N THR A 56 -10.68 -15.90 0.40
CA THR A 56 -11.07 -17.30 0.54
C THR A 56 -11.32 -17.63 2.01
N ILE A 57 -10.38 -17.31 2.89
CA ILE A 57 -10.52 -17.56 4.33
C ILE A 57 -11.41 -16.49 4.98
N GLY A 58 -11.21 -15.23 4.65
CA GLY A 58 -11.98 -14.11 5.21
C GLY A 58 -11.55 -13.71 6.61
N ASN A 59 -12.28 -12.75 7.21
CA ASN A 59 -12.01 -12.21 8.55
C ASN A 59 -10.52 -11.89 8.79
N THR A 60 -9.89 -11.32 7.77
CA THR A 60 -8.45 -11.08 7.72
C THR A 60 -8.18 -9.60 7.45
N THR A 61 -7.20 -9.05 8.14
CA THR A 61 -6.67 -7.71 7.82
C THR A 61 -5.28 -7.86 7.22
N ALA A 62 -5.07 -7.26 6.05
CA ALA A 62 -3.77 -7.12 5.43
C ALA A 62 -3.36 -5.64 5.37
N ALA A 63 -2.06 -5.38 5.53
CA ALA A 63 -1.49 -4.04 5.40
C ALA A 63 -0.37 -4.06 4.36
N LEU A 64 -0.45 -3.15 3.39
CA LEU A 64 0.58 -2.87 2.41
C LEU A 64 1.22 -1.53 2.78
N ASP A 65 2.38 -1.60 3.39
CA ASP A 65 3.20 -0.42 3.64
C ASP A 65 4.05 -0.10 2.42
N GLU A 66 4.35 1.18 2.23
CA GLU A 66 5.12 1.69 1.09
C GLU A 66 4.55 1.19 -0.25
N LEU A 67 3.29 1.53 -0.51
CA LEU A 67 2.53 1.01 -1.67
C LEU A 67 3.27 1.20 -3.00
N TYR A 68 4.11 2.23 -3.14
CA TYR A 68 4.92 2.47 -4.34
C TYR A 68 5.90 1.33 -4.65
N VAL A 69 6.34 0.56 -3.65
CA VAL A 69 7.23 -0.61 -3.83
C VAL A 69 6.59 -1.67 -4.74
N TRP A 70 5.26 -1.72 -4.75
CA TRP A 70 4.49 -2.65 -5.56
C TRP A 70 4.36 -2.20 -7.02
N LEU A 71 4.74 -0.95 -7.32
CA LEU A 71 4.82 -0.44 -8.67
C LEU A 71 6.12 -0.92 -9.31
N SER A 72 6.00 -1.71 -10.35
CA SER A 72 7.17 -2.18 -11.12
C SER A 72 7.66 -1.09 -12.07
N ASP A 73 8.97 -1.05 -12.34
CA ASP A 73 9.53 -0.25 -13.43
C ASP A 73 9.04 -0.74 -14.81
N ASN A 74 8.54 -1.97 -14.88
CA ASN A 74 7.85 -2.50 -16.04
C ASN A 74 6.37 -2.14 -15.95
N VAL A 75 5.90 -1.26 -16.82
CA VAL A 75 4.52 -0.75 -16.85
C VAL A 75 3.49 -1.89 -16.89
N SER A 76 3.70 -2.92 -17.69
CA SER A 76 2.77 -4.06 -17.80
C SER A 76 2.64 -4.84 -16.49
N VAL A 77 3.77 -5.10 -15.81
CA VAL A 77 3.77 -5.80 -14.51
C VAL A 77 3.13 -4.91 -13.45
N GLY A 78 3.49 -3.62 -13.42
CA GLY A 78 2.91 -2.65 -12.48
C GLY A 78 1.40 -2.55 -12.64
N THR A 79 0.90 -2.42 -13.86
CA THR A 79 -0.54 -2.38 -14.15
C THR A 79 -1.25 -3.65 -13.67
N THR A 80 -0.68 -4.83 -13.92
CA THR A 80 -1.24 -6.11 -13.45
C THR A 80 -1.35 -6.16 -11.92
N ILE A 81 -0.31 -5.72 -11.20
CA ILE A 81 -0.32 -5.66 -9.74
C ILE A 81 -1.38 -4.68 -9.23
N ILE A 82 -1.47 -3.49 -9.83
CA ILE A 82 -2.47 -2.47 -9.48
C ILE A 82 -3.89 -3.02 -9.68
N GLU A 83 -4.15 -3.65 -10.82
CA GLU A 83 -5.46 -4.25 -11.09
C GLU A 83 -5.81 -5.37 -10.09
N TYR A 84 -4.82 -6.15 -9.69
CA TYR A 84 -5.00 -7.19 -8.69
C TYR A 84 -5.37 -6.60 -7.32
N ILE A 85 -4.66 -5.57 -6.87
CA ILE A 85 -4.97 -4.84 -5.63
C ILE A 85 -6.37 -4.21 -5.71
N ARG A 86 -6.68 -3.55 -6.82
CA ARG A 86 -8.00 -2.94 -7.06
C ARG A 86 -9.14 -3.95 -6.98
N ASN A 87 -8.97 -5.11 -7.60
CA ASN A 87 -9.97 -6.17 -7.57
C ASN A 87 -10.13 -6.77 -6.16
N THR A 88 -9.05 -6.87 -5.42
CA THR A 88 -9.07 -7.29 -4.01
C THR A 88 -9.84 -6.27 -3.16
N LEU A 89 -9.55 -4.97 -3.27
CA LEU A 89 -10.25 -3.89 -2.56
C LEU A 89 -11.79 -3.93 -2.75
N LYS A 90 -12.25 -4.22 -3.96
CA LYS A 90 -13.70 -4.32 -4.25
C LYS A 90 -14.38 -5.52 -3.58
N ARG A 91 -13.64 -6.56 -3.25
CA ARG A 91 -14.16 -7.85 -2.79
C ARG A 91 -14.01 -8.10 -1.31
N VAL A 92 -13.02 -7.50 -0.65
CA VAL A 92 -12.67 -7.77 0.77
C VAL A 92 -13.86 -7.57 1.71
N ARG A 93 -14.68 -6.53 1.49
CA ARG A 93 -15.85 -6.24 2.32
C ARG A 93 -16.84 -7.41 2.41
N LYS A 94 -17.01 -8.17 1.32
CA LYS A 94 -17.93 -9.32 1.27
C LYS A 94 -17.41 -10.50 2.10
N LYS A 95 -16.17 -10.46 2.55
CA LYS A 95 -15.48 -11.50 3.31
C LYS A 95 -15.12 -11.06 4.73
N GLU A 96 -15.69 -9.94 5.20
CA GLU A 96 -15.37 -9.34 6.51
C GLU A 96 -13.86 -9.08 6.67
N SER A 97 -13.19 -8.84 5.56
CA SER A 97 -11.76 -8.60 5.50
C SER A 97 -11.45 -7.15 5.22
N ASN A 98 -10.25 -6.70 5.58
CA ASN A 98 -9.80 -5.34 5.41
C ASN A 98 -8.45 -5.29 4.69
N LEU A 99 -8.27 -4.29 3.83
CA LEU A 99 -6.99 -3.98 3.22
C LEU A 99 -6.62 -2.54 3.56
N ILE A 100 -5.50 -2.38 4.25
CA ILE A 100 -4.90 -1.10 4.62
C ILE A 100 -3.74 -0.84 3.67
N MET A 101 -3.65 0.36 3.15
CA MET A 101 -2.56 0.78 2.26
C MET A 101 -1.95 2.07 2.79
N ALA A 102 -0.63 2.15 2.79
CA ALA A 102 0.10 3.34 3.13
C ALA A 102 1.13 3.66 2.04
N SER A 103 1.33 4.94 1.76
CA SER A 103 2.37 5.40 0.84
C SER A 103 2.80 6.81 1.19
N GLN A 104 4.08 7.09 1.02
CA GLN A 104 4.68 8.41 1.18
C GLN A 104 4.93 9.06 -0.18
N ASN A 105 5.26 8.27 -1.21
CA ASN A 105 5.67 8.74 -2.53
C ASN A 105 4.50 8.69 -3.51
N LEU A 106 3.61 9.66 -3.45
CA LEU A 106 2.46 9.70 -4.35
C LEU A 106 2.85 10.03 -5.80
N GLU A 107 3.98 10.67 -6.04
CA GLU A 107 4.50 10.97 -7.39
C GLU A 107 4.78 9.70 -8.20
N ASP A 108 5.10 8.58 -7.53
CA ASP A 108 5.29 7.30 -8.21
C ASP A 108 4.03 6.78 -8.90
N PHE A 109 2.87 7.27 -8.50
CA PHE A 109 1.59 6.91 -9.10
C PHE A 109 1.22 7.79 -10.31
N ASP A 110 1.98 8.85 -10.59
CA ASP A 110 1.78 9.76 -11.74
C ASP A 110 2.59 9.35 -12.98
N ARG A 111 3.18 8.19 -13.00
CA ARG A 111 3.96 7.72 -14.14
C ARG A 111 3.08 7.48 -15.35
N GLU A 112 3.60 7.85 -16.52
CA GLU A 112 2.97 7.53 -17.80
C GLU A 112 2.69 6.02 -17.93
N GLY A 113 1.50 5.66 -18.38
CA GLY A 113 1.06 4.28 -18.56
C GLY A 113 0.47 3.61 -17.32
N ILE A 114 0.64 4.18 -16.10
CA ILE A 114 0.03 3.62 -14.87
C ILE A 114 -0.94 4.58 -14.16
N ARG A 115 -0.87 5.87 -14.43
CA ARG A 115 -1.66 6.92 -13.78
C ARG A 115 -3.16 6.60 -13.74
N GLU A 116 -3.74 6.24 -14.87
CA GLU A 116 -5.17 5.94 -14.95
C GLU A 116 -5.57 4.67 -14.18
N SER A 117 -4.66 3.70 -14.12
CA SER A 117 -4.87 2.46 -13.37
C SER A 117 -4.78 2.67 -11.85
N THR A 118 -4.01 3.66 -11.40
CA THR A 118 -3.79 3.93 -9.98
C THR A 118 -4.88 4.76 -9.33
N LYS A 119 -5.54 5.67 -10.07
CA LYS A 119 -6.63 6.52 -9.54
C LYS A 119 -7.67 5.75 -8.70
N PRO A 120 -8.15 4.56 -9.11
CA PRO A 120 -9.11 3.81 -8.31
C PRO A 120 -8.59 3.36 -6.95
N LEU A 121 -7.28 3.21 -6.77
CA LEU A 121 -6.69 2.85 -5.48
C LEU A 121 -6.94 3.93 -4.42
N PHE A 122 -7.02 5.19 -4.85
CA PHE A 122 -7.30 6.33 -3.97
C PHE A 122 -8.79 6.67 -3.89
N ALA A 123 -9.61 6.22 -4.84
CA ALA A 123 -11.05 6.49 -4.87
C ALA A 123 -11.89 5.42 -4.16
N ILE A 124 -11.45 4.15 -4.17
CA ILE A 124 -12.23 3.03 -3.62
C ILE A 124 -12.24 3.00 -2.08
N PRO A 125 -11.13 3.27 -1.35
CA PRO A 125 -11.12 3.20 0.10
C PRO A 125 -12.09 4.21 0.73
N PRO A 126 -13.04 3.77 1.57
CA PRO A 126 -14.00 4.67 2.21
C PRO A 126 -13.39 5.48 3.36
N HIS A 127 -12.24 5.04 3.87
CA HIS A 127 -11.51 5.71 4.94
C HIS A 127 -10.13 6.10 4.44
N GLN A 128 -9.79 7.37 4.53
CA GLN A 128 -8.49 7.88 4.11
C GLN A 128 -7.94 8.85 5.15
N PHE A 129 -6.69 8.65 5.53
CA PHE A 129 -5.93 9.57 6.38
C PHE A 129 -4.94 10.32 5.49
N ILE A 130 -5.21 11.58 5.23
CA ILE A 130 -4.47 12.41 4.29
C ILE A 130 -3.64 13.42 5.07
N PHE A 131 -2.33 13.28 4.99
CA PHE A 131 -1.38 14.15 5.68
C PHE A 131 -0.89 15.27 4.76
N ASN A 132 0.02 16.12 5.25
CA ASN A 132 0.65 17.15 4.43
C ASN A 132 1.37 16.54 3.21
N CYS A 133 1.28 17.21 2.06
CA CYS A 133 1.86 16.73 0.80
C CYS A 133 3.38 16.88 0.70
N GLY A 134 4.02 17.53 1.67
CA GLY A 134 5.46 17.83 1.60
C GLY A 134 5.79 18.69 0.38
N SER A 135 6.72 18.22 -0.46
CA SER A 135 7.17 18.89 -1.69
C SER A 135 6.40 18.52 -2.94
N ILE A 136 5.38 17.66 -2.84
CA ILE A 136 4.58 17.21 -3.99
C ILE A 136 3.79 18.38 -4.57
N ASP A 137 3.66 18.42 -5.90
CA ASP A 137 2.86 19.45 -6.58
C ASP A 137 1.42 19.49 -6.05
N LYS A 138 0.98 20.66 -5.64
CA LYS A 138 -0.33 20.87 -5.03
C LYS A 138 -1.48 20.40 -5.91
N ARG A 139 -1.44 20.71 -7.21
CA ARG A 139 -2.55 20.39 -8.13
C ARG A 139 -2.64 18.89 -8.33
N PHE A 140 -1.50 18.25 -8.57
CA PHE A 140 -1.45 16.80 -8.67
C PHE A 140 -1.98 16.13 -7.40
N TYR A 141 -1.56 16.58 -6.21
CA TYR A 141 -1.99 16.04 -4.93
C TYR A 141 -3.50 16.17 -4.72
N MET A 142 -4.04 17.35 -4.98
CA MET A 142 -5.48 17.61 -4.86
C MET A 142 -6.30 16.78 -5.85
N ASP A 143 -5.86 16.67 -7.10
CA ASP A 143 -6.54 15.91 -8.14
C ASP A 143 -6.56 14.40 -7.81
N LEU A 144 -5.40 13.85 -7.40
CA LEU A 144 -5.27 12.43 -7.08
C LEU A 144 -6.15 12.02 -5.90
N LEU A 145 -6.20 12.85 -4.86
CA LEU A 145 -6.92 12.57 -3.61
C LEU A 145 -8.33 13.19 -3.59
N GLN A 146 -8.71 13.87 -4.66
CA GLN A 146 -10.01 14.54 -4.80
C GLN A 146 -10.29 15.48 -3.61
N LEU A 147 -9.38 16.43 -3.41
CA LEU A 147 -9.46 17.45 -2.35
C LEU A 147 -9.97 18.77 -2.88
N GLU A 148 -10.80 19.43 -2.12
CA GLU A 148 -11.15 20.82 -2.31
C GLU A 148 -10.04 21.75 -1.76
N GLU A 149 -9.98 22.98 -2.22
CA GLU A 149 -9.02 23.99 -1.76
C GLU A 149 -9.11 24.22 -0.24
N ALA A 150 -10.32 24.23 0.31
CA ALA A 150 -10.55 24.39 1.75
C ALA A 150 -9.97 23.20 2.54
N GLU A 151 -10.15 21.97 2.04
CA GLU A 151 -9.63 20.75 2.65
C GLU A 151 -8.10 20.72 2.61
N TYR A 152 -7.50 21.06 1.47
CA TYR A 152 -6.05 21.16 1.35
C TYR A 152 -5.45 22.18 2.33
N ASN A 153 -6.09 23.33 2.51
CA ASN A 153 -5.61 24.37 3.40
C ASN A 153 -5.56 23.92 4.88
N LEU A 154 -6.38 22.97 5.30
CA LEU A 154 -6.34 22.40 6.66
C LEU A 154 -5.05 21.62 6.94
N ILE A 155 -4.46 21.00 5.91
CA ILE A 155 -3.26 20.18 6.03
C ILE A 155 -2.05 20.79 5.31
N ARG A 156 -2.15 22.05 4.87
CA ARG A 156 -1.11 22.75 4.10
C ARG A 156 0.22 22.82 4.82
N PHE A 157 0.19 22.98 6.13
CA PHE A 157 1.40 23.05 6.95
C PHE A 157 1.65 21.72 7.64
N PRO A 158 2.89 21.18 7.57
CA PRO A 158 3.20 19.92 8.21
C PRO A 158 3.07 20.03 9.73
N GLN A 159 2.19 19.22 10.29
CA GLN A 159 2.03 19.10 11.72
C GLN A 159 1.93 17.61 12.08
N ARG A 160 2.74 17.19 13.05
CA ARG A 160 2.80 15.79 13.45
C ARG A 160 1.45 15.33 14.01
N GLY A 161 0.95 14.21 13.49
CA GLY A 161 -0.31 13.62 13.92
C GLY A 161 -1.56 14.30 13.34
N VAL A 162 -1.42 15.43 12.65
CA VAL A 162 -2.58 16.12 12.04
C VAL A 162 -2.79 15.62 10.61
N CYS A 163 -4.03 15.22 10.32
CA CYS A 163 -4.43 14.79 8.99
C CYS A 163 -5.89 15.15 8.70
N LEU A 164 -6.23 15.22 7.43
CA LEU A 164 -7.60 15.22 6.98
C LEU A 164 -8.08 13.76 6.94
N PHE A 165 -9.08 13.43 7.71
CA PHE A 165 -9.72 12.12 7.70
C PHE A 165 -10.98 12.15 6.85
N LYS A 166 -11.00 11.38 5.76
CA LYS A 166 -12.18 11.16 4.93
C LYS A 166 -12.85 9.87 5.36
N CYS A 167 -14.13 9.94 5.71
CA CYS A 167 -14.97 8.81 6.10
C CYS A 167 -16.25 8.83 5.26
N GLY A 168 -16.26 8.09 4.15
CA GLY A 168 -17.32 8.20 3.16
C GLY A 168 -17.42 9.63 2.61
N ASN A 169 -18.57 10.27 2.83
CA ASN A 169 -18.80 11.65 2.41
C ASN A 169 -18.40 12.70 3.47
N GLU A 170 -18.04 12.27 4.66
CA GLU A 170 -17.69 13.16 5.74
C GLU A 170 -16.20 13.47 5.77
N ARG A 171 -15.85 14.62 6.32
CA ARG A 171 -14.48 15.16 6.40
C ARG A 171 -14.23 15.69 7.79
N TYR A 172 -13.10 15.29 8.37
CA TYR A 172 -12.69 15.69 9.70
C TYR A 172 -11.23 16.11 9.71
N LEU A 173 -10.92 17.22 10.38
CA LEU A 173 -9.54 17.48 10.77
C LEU A 173 -9.26 16.65 12.03
N LEU A 174 -8.33 15.71 11.92
CA LEU A 174 -8.00 14.78 12.97
C LEU A 174 -6.62 15.09 13.53
N GLU A 175 -6.51 15.15 14.85
CA GLU A 175 -5.23 15.21 15.56
C GLU A 175 -5.05 13.92 16.35
N VAL A 176 -4.03 13.14 16.00
CA VAL A 176 -3.76 11.82 16.58
C VAL A 176 -2.63 11.92 17.58
N HIS A 177 -2.89 11.59 18.83
CA HIS A 177 -1.90 11.47 19.88
C HIS A 177 -1.66 10.01 20.25
N ALA A 178 -0.41 9.58 20.19
CA ALA A 178 -0.06 8.24 20.66
C ALA A 178 -0.05 8.20 22.19
N PRO A 179 -0.68 7.18 22.81
CA PRO A 179 -0.56 6.99 24.26
C PRO A 179 0.91 6.72 24.66
N ALA A 180 1.31 7.17 25.85
CA ALA A 180 2.69 7.06 26.35
C ALA A 180 3.25 5.62 26.29
N TYR A 181 2.43 4.59 26.54
CA TYR A 181 2.87 3.19 26.46
C TYR A 181 3.22 2.79 25.03
N LYS A 182 2.54 3.31 24.00
CA LYS A 182 2.87 3.07 22.60
C LYS A 182 4.14 3.79 22.19
N GLU A 183 4.34 5.00 22.67
CA GLU A 183 5.60 5.73 22.46
C GLU A 183 6.79 5.02 23.10
N ALA A 184 6.61 4.42 24.29
CA ALA A 184 7.64 3.61 24.93
C ALA A 184 7.98 2.33 24.14
N LEU A 185 6.97 1.69 23.52
CA LEU A 185 7.18 0.46 22.74
C LEU A 185 7.74 0.71 21.35
N PHE A 186 7.28 1.74 20.65
CA PHE A 186 7.57 1.96 19.24
C PHE A 186 8.47 3.17 18.96
N GLY A 187 8.78 3.95 20.00
CA GLY A 187 9.55 5.18 19.90
C GLY A 187 8.74 6.38 19.41
N THR A 188 9.28 7.57 19.64
CA THR A 188 8.62 8.84 19.29
C THR A 188 8.88 9.30 17.86
N ALA A 189 9.83 8.68 17.16
CA ALA A 189 10.31 9.11 15.85
C ALA A 189 9.98 8.15 14.70
N GLY A 190 8.88 7.39 14.82
CA GLY A 190 8.44 6.50 13.73
C GLY A 190 9.37 5.32 13.47
N GLY A 191 9.88 4.72 14.52
CA GLY A 191 10.65 3.48 14.49
C GLY A 191 12.01 3.63 13.79
N ARG A 192 13.06 3.45 14.49
CA ARG A 192 14.37 3.12 13.92
C ARG A 192 14.68 1.67 14.21
#